data_963f55543b293217e7332685ffe7cb64
#
_entry.id   963f55543b293217e7332685ffe7cb64
#
_cell.length_a   1.000
_cell.length_b   1.000
_cell.length_c   1.000
_cell.angle_alpha   90.00
_cell.angle_beta   90.00
_cell.angle_gamma   90.00
#
_symmetry.space_group_name_H-M   'P 1'
#
loop_
_entity.id
_entity.type
_entity.pdbx_description
1 polymer ?
#
loop_
_entity_poly.entity_id
_entity_poly.type
_entity_poly.pdbx_seq_one_letter_code
_entity_poly.pdbx_strand_id
1 'polypeptide(L)'
;MARINENTRHSNYVIRIVCEGDKTEPLFFTSLCDHYSKDNEGMDVRTIPQPNIPQDEEPDNSPRGNYKGKKRKTKNNANEQPEELIITGAPPLKWVQYARQILSEGVDESWAVYDKDNHPKHEEALAEANKIINGKKVNVALSSRSFEYYLLLHFEYIYYCFNETECGERIRGKKHIFECGTGKNPEQDCRGRLCINGYARQQGYWLETKTSESTFPLVKDKLIKGMVNACRLRAESDSKTDEPIYKRNPYTNVDLLVGRLIGKETISYSHAFEYKEHGANWSIQLGEDGLTITNNNDKNEIFEKGKFIVYDWEEKTKQQLNNNRLWLQPQKTILLPCKLSSTQCISIKVAPEKGILLLPKFTI
;
A
#
# COMPACT_ATOMS: atom_id res chain seq x y z
N MET A 1 -47.40 -1.25 -23.13
CA MET A 1 -45.94 -1.54 -23.08
C MET A 1 -45.35 -0.79 -21.88
N ALA A 2 -45.09 -1.50 -20.82
CA ALA A 2 -44.50 -0.92 -19.62
C ALA A 2 -42.96 -0.81 -19.83
N ARG A 3 -42.41 0.37 -19.67
CA ARG A 3 -40.97 0.58 -19.64
C ARG A 3 -40.43 0.00 -18.33
N ILE A 4 -39.69 -1.07 -18.42
CA ILE A 4 -38.88 -1.60 -17.32
C ILE A 4 -37.70 -0.66 -17.18
N ASN A 5 -37.75 0.21 -16.18
CA ASN A 5 -36.57 0.96 -15.72
C ASN A 5 -35.67 -0.02 -14.93
N GLU A 6 -34.77 -0.71 -15.59
CA GLU A 6 -33.67 -1.39 -14.96
C GLU A 6 -32.64 -0.35 -14.48
N ASN A 7 -32.94 0.29 -13.35
CA ASN A 7 -31.89 0.89 -12.52
C ASN A 7 -31.16 -0.25 -11.81
N THR A 8 -30.31 -0.96 -12.52
CA THR A 8 -29.29 -1.80 -11.92
C THR A 8 -28.33 -0.86 -11.17
N ARG A 9 -28.61 -0.63 -9.88
CA ARG A 9 -27.61 -0.09 -8.96
C ARG A 9 -26.47 -1.11 -8.92
N HIS A 10 -25.40 -0.86 -9.65
CA HIS A 10 -24.14 -1.56 -9.41
C HIS A 10 -23.79 -1.28 -7.95
N SER A 11 -23.86 -2.30 -7.11
CA SER A 11 -23.35 -2.19 -5.74
C SER A 11 -21.84 -1.99 -5.85
N ASN A 12 -21.34 -0.88 -5.32
CA ASN A 12 -19.92 -0.63 -5.27
C ASN A 12 -19.24 -1.73 -4.45
N TYR A 13 -18.07 -2.17 -4.89
CA TYR A 13 -17.21 -3.06 -4.11
C TYR A 13 -16.67 -2.29 -2.89
N VAL A 14 -16.95 -2.77 -1.70
CA VAL A 14 -16.72 -2.03 -0.46
C VAL A 14 -15.44 -2.50 0.22
N ILE A 15 -14.47 -1.60 0.34
CA ILE A 15 -13.21 -1.84 1.04
C ILE A 15 -13.13 -0.95 2.29
N ARG A 16 -12.73 -1.53 3.42
CA ARG A 16 -12.47 -0.79 4.66
C ARG A 16 -11.03 -1.02 5.11
N ILE A 17 -10.33 0.06 5.47
CA ILE A 17 -8.93 0.06 5.86
C ILE A 17 -8.84 0.57 7.29
N VAL A 18 -8.62 -0.33 8.22
CA VAL A 18 -8.45 -0.01 9.65
C VAL A 18 -6.96 0.26 9.90
N CYS A 19 -6.62 1.49 10.26
CA CYS A 19 -5.25 1.93 10.52
C CYS A 19 -4.97 2.02 12.01
N GLU A 20 -3.75 1.69 12.43
CA GLU A 20 -3.29 1.90 13.81
C GLU A 20 -3.14 3.38 14.12
N GLY A 21 -2.52 4.14 13.20
CA GLY A 21 -2.37 5.58 13.32
C GLY A 21 -3.66 6.34 13.00
N ASP A 22 -3.78 7.54 13.57
CA ASP A 22 -4.90 8.47 13.34
C ASP A 22 -4.63 9.49 12.23
N LYS A 23 -3.40 9.53 11.69
CA LYS A 23 -2.98 10.57 10.73
C LYS A 23 -2.22 10.02 9.51
N THR A 24 -1.02 9.48 9.71
CA THR A 24 -0.10 9.17 8.59
C THR A 24 -0.69 8.18 7.60
N GLU A 25 -1.09 7.01 8.06
CA GLU A 25 -1.63 5.95 7.22
C GLU A 25 -3.01 6.32 6.65
N PRO A 26 -3.99 6.82 7.45
CA PRO A 26 -5.28 7.22 6.92
C PRO A 26 -5.16 8.30 5.85
N LEU A 27 -4.34 9.34 6.07
CA LEU A 27 -4.14 10.43 5.10
C LEU A 27 -3.44 9.92 3.83
N PHE A 28 -2.46 9.02 3.98
CA PHE A 28 -1.78 8.40 2.84
C PHE A 28 -2.77 7.65 1.95
N PHE A 29 -3.57 6.74 2.52
CA PHE A 29 -4.51 5.93 1.74
C PHE A 29 -5.67 6.75 1.18
N THR A 30 -6.18 7.75 1.92
CA THR A 30 -7.20 8.67 1.41
C THR A 30 -6.67 9.43 0.21
N SER A 31 -5.50 10.06 0.32
CA SER A 31 -4.88 10.80 -0.78
C SER A 31 -4.53 9.90 -1.98
N LEU A 32 -4.15 8.65 -1.73
CA LEU A 32 -3.94 7.65 -2.77
C LEU A 32 -5.23 7.38 -3.54
N CYS A 33 -6.33 7.11 -2.81
CA CYS A 33 -7.63 6.84 -3.43
C CYS A 33 -8.15 8.04 -4.21
N ASP A 34 -8.01 9.25 -3.70
CA ASP A 34 -8.40 10.48 -4.38
C ASP A 34 -7.61 10.68 -5.67
N HIS A 35 -6.31 10.41 -5.64
CA HIS A 35 -5.45 10.53 -6.82
C HIS A 35 -5.79 9.52 -7.92
N TYR A 36 -6.18 8.31 -7.54
CA TYR A 36 -6.56 7.22 -8.44
C TYR A 36 -8.07 7.02 -8.54
N SER A 37 -8.87 8.02 -8.20
CA SER A 37 -10.34 7.92 -8.14
C SER A 37 -10.96 7.46 -9.46
N LYS A 38 -10.41 7.88 -10.60
CA LYS A 38 -10.86 7.45 -11.93
C LYS A 38 -10.58 5.98 -12.22
N ASP A 39 -9.49 5.44 -11.65
CA ASP A 39 -9.12 4.04 -11.79
C ASP A 39 -9.90 3.15 -10.80
N ASN A 40 -10.59 3.77 -9.83
CA ASN A 40 -11.34 3.13 -8.76
C ASN A 40 -12.86 3.22 -8.93
N GLU A 41 -13.36 3.49 -10.14
CA GLU A 41 -14.79 3.46 -10.41
C GLU A 41 -15.41 2.12 -9.96
N GLY A 42 -16.50 2.22 -9.16
CA GLY A 42 -17.20 1.05 -8.61
C GLY A 42 -16.56 0.49 -7.32
N MET A 43 -15.59 1.16 -6.70
CA MET A 43 -15.11 0.85 -5.35
C MET A 43 -15.50 1.95 -4.35
N ASP A 44 -16.02 1.57 -3.18
CA ASP A 44 -16.20 2.44 -2.01
C ASP A 44 -15.09 2.12 -0.99
N VAL A 45 -14.04 2.93 -0.99
CA VAL A 45 -12.89 2.73 -0.10
C VAL A 45 -12.94 3.78 1.01
N ARG A 46 -12.83 3.33 2.28
CA ARG A 46 -12.73 4.23 3.43
C ARG A 46 -11.69 3.78 4.41
N THR A 47 -10.95 4.74 4.95
CA THR A 47 -10.03 4.56 6.06
C THR A 47 -10.73 4.73 7.40
N ILE A 48 -10.26 4.05 8.43
CA ILE A 48 -10.78 4.12 9.79
C ILE A 48 -9.55 4.18 10.73
N PRO A 49 -9.38 5.23 11.54
CA PRO A 49 -10.25 6.42 11.59
C PRO A 49 -10.21 7.23 10.30
N GLN A 50 -11.28 7.98 10.03
CA GLN A 50 -11.26 8.94 8.94
C GLN A 50 -10.29 10.08 9.29
N PRO A 51 -9.40 10.47 8.38
CA PRO A 51 -8.50 11.56 8.67
C PRO A 51 -9.29 12.88 8.79
N ASN A 52 -8.96 13.68 9.81
CA ASN A 52 -9.42 15.05 9.89
C ASN A 52 -8.66 15.86 8.81
N ILE A 53 -9.24 15.98 7.64
CA ILE A 53 -8.73 16.86 6.58
C ILE A 53 -9.12 18.28 7.00
N PRO A 54 -8.17 19.20 7.19
CA PRO A 54 -8.49 20.61 7.38
C PRO A 54 -9.32 21.05 6.15
N GLN A 55 -10.57 21.46 6.37
CA GLN A 55 -11.30 22.13 5.31
C GLN A 55 -10.54 23.44 5.09
N ASP A 56 -10.09 23.68 3.85
CA ASP A 56 -9.54 24.97 3.47
C ASP A 56 -10.59 26.02 3.89
N GLU A 57 -10.27 26.81 4.92
CA GLU A 57 -11.13 27.92 5.30
C GLU A 57 -11.17 28.85 4.10
N GLU A 58 -12.31 28.89 3.41
CA GLU A 58 -12.56 29.98 2.47
C GLU A 58 -12.29 31.28 3.22
N PRO A 59 -11.55 32.21 2.64
CA PRO A 59 -11.23 33.45 3.34
C PRO A 59 -12.54 34.16 3.71
N ASP A 60 -12.85 34.18 5.00
CA ASP A 60 -14.00 34.87 5.56
C ASP A 60 -13.90 36.37 5.28
N ASN A 61 -14.54 36.82 4.21
CA ASN A 61 -14.69 38.22 3.83
C ASN A 61 -15.82 38.92 4.58
N SER A 62 -16.21 38.44 5.77
CA SER A 62 -17.23 39.08 6.59
C SER A 62 -16.61 40.24 7.44
N PRO A 63 -17.23 41.43 7.48
CA PRO A 63 -16.74 42.50 8.32
C PRO A 63 -16.91 42.13 9.81
N ARG A 64 -15.81 42.25 10.56
CA ARG A 64 -15.75 41.96 12.00
C ARG A 64 -16.73 42.84 12.79
N GLY A 65 -17.86 42.25 13.13
CA GLY A 65 -18.81 42.77 14.11
C GLY A 65 -18.58 42.11 15.47
N ASN A 66 -18.25 42.88 16.46
CA ASN A 66 -18.13 42.48 17.86
C ASN A 66 -19.48 41.96 18.38
N TYR A 67 -19.59 40.66 18.62
CA TYR A 67 -20.70 40.13 19.44
C TYR A 67 -20.18 39.11 20.47
N LYS A 68 -20.19 39.56 21.74
CA LYS A 68 -20.18 38.66 22.89
C LYS A 68 -21.51 37.93 22.96
N GLY A 69 -21.54 36.63 22.60
CA GLY A 69 -22.75 35.79 22.61
C GLY A 69 -22.59 34.55 23.46
N LYS A 70 -23.48 34.44 24.45
CA LYS A 70 -23.66 33.37 25.44
C LYS A 70 -23.68 31.96 24.82
N LYS A 71 -22.97 31.01 25.47
CA LYS A 71 -23.11 29.56 25.25
C LYS A 71 -24.57 29.12 25.40
N ARG A 72 -25.21 28.78 24.30
CA ARG A 72 -26.47 28.01 24.27
C ARG A 72 -26.13 26.54 24.15
N LYS A 73 -26.51 25.75 25.15
CA LYS A 73 -26.56 24.27 25.04
C LYS A 73 -27.68 23.90 24.08
N THR A 74 -27.34 23.45 22.91
CA THR A 74 -28.28 22.81 21.98
C THR A 74 -28.35 21.31 22.34
N LYS A 75 -29.55 20.85 22.64
CA LYS A 75 -29.88 19.42 22.76
C LYS A 75 -29.80 18.80 21.36
N ASN A 76 -28.93 17.83 21.18
CA ASN A 76 -28.83 17.06 19.96
C ASN A 76 -29.99 16.08 19.85
N ASN A 77 -30.66 16.14 18.71
CA ASN A 77 -31.54 15.09 18.22
C ASN A 77 -30.70 13.92 17.76
N ALA A 78 -31.11 12.73 18.18
CA ALA A 78 -30.51 11.47 17.85
C ALA A 78 -30.61 11.19 16.34
N ASN A 79 -29.46 11.23 15.64
CA ASN A 79 -29.15 10.36 14.54
C ASN A 79 -27.92 9.61 14.97
N GLU A 80 -28.12 8.36 15.33
CA GLU A 80 -27.05 7.44 15.71
C GLU A 80 -26.15 7.20 14.50
N GLN A 81 -25.09 8.00 14.38
CA GLN A 81 -23.89 7.56 13.66
C GLN A 81 -23.18 6.58 14.60
N PRO A 82 -22.66 5.44 14.08
CA PRO A 82 -21.90 4.53 14.92
C PRO A 82 -20.73 5.30 15.55
N GLU A 83 -20.60 5.18 16.87
CA GLU A 83 -19.53 5.80 17.64
C GLU A 83 -18.18 5.44 16.98
N GLU A 84 -17.49 6.46 16.45
CA GLU A 84 -16.12 6.32 15.99
C GLU A 84 -15.27 5.91 17.20
N LEU A 85 -14.92 4.63 17.24
CA LEU A 85 -13.98 4.10 18.20
C LEU A 85 -12.60 4.70 17.91
N ILE A 86 -12.24 5.78 18.60
CA ILE A 86 -10.87 6.30 18.62
C ILE A 86 -10.04 5.33 19.43
N ILE A 87 -9.48 4.33 18.78
CA ILE A 87 -8.62 3.32 19.40
C ILE A 87 -7.16 3.71 19.12
N THR A 88 -6.67 4.72 19.80
CA THR A 88 -5.24 5.07 19.77
C THR A 88 -4.49 4.22 20.81
N GLY A 89 -3.35 3.64 20.40
CA GLY A 89 -2.48 2.85 21.28
C GLY A 89 -2.99 1.46 21.64
N ALA A 90 -3.92 0.90 20.86
CA ALA A 90 -4.37 -0.47 21.05
C ALA A 90 -3.36 -1.48 20.49
N PRO A 91 -3.19 -2.68 21.09
CA PRO A 91 -2.36 -3.73 20.53
C PRO A 91 -2.86 -4.14 19.14
N PRO A 92 -1.97 -4.64 18.21
CA PRO A 92 -2.34 -5.02 16.83
C PRO A 92 -3.56 -5.94 16.74
N LEU A 93 -3.73 -6.84 17.72
CA LEU A 93 -4.89 -7.73 17.81
C LEU A 93 -6.24 -6.99 17.79
N LYS A 94 -6.35 -5.82 18.45
CA LYS A 94 -7.61 -5.06 18.47
C LYS A 94 -7.94 -4.46 17.12
N TRP A 95 -6.94 -4.01 16.36
CA TRP A 95 -7.14 -3.50 15.01
C TRP A 95 -7.66 -4.58 14.08
N VAL A 96 -7.07 -5.77 14.16
CA VAL A 96 -7.53 -6.93 13.39
C VAL A 96 -8.93 -7.37 13.82
N GLN A 97 -9.23 -7.39 15.12
CA GLN A 97 -10.58 -7.71 15.61
C GLN A 97 -11.62 -6.71 15.11
N TYR A 98 -11.28 -5.43 15.07
CA TYR A 98 -12.16 -4.40 14.54
C TYR A 98 -12.35 -4.55 13.02
N ALA A 99 -11.28 -4.75 12.28
CA ALA A 99 -11.37 -5.04 10.84
C ALA A 99 -12.22 -6.29 10.54
N ARG A 100 -12.15 -7.29 11.39
CA ARG A 100 -12.96 -8.52 11.30
C ARG A 100 -14.43 -8.26 11.63
N GLN A 101 -14.72 -7.44 12.62
CA GLN A 101 -16.10 -7.02 12.91
C GLN A 101 -16.72 -6.34 11.68
N ILE A 102 -16.04 -5.35 11.11
CA ILE A 102 -16.48 -4.66 9.89
C ILE A 102 -16.71 -5.64 8.74
N LEU A 103 -15.81 -6.61 8.56
CA LEU A 103 -15.96 -7.65 7.55
C LEU A 103 -17.23 -8.50 7.77
N SER A 104 -17.59 -8.75 9.05
CA SER A 104 -18.83 -9.48 9.40
C SER A 104 -20.11 -8.68 9.12
N GLU A 105 -20.03 -7.36 9.06
CA GLU A 105 -21.13 -6.45 8.78
C GLU A 105 -21.46 -6.34 7.27
N GLY A 106 -20.71 -7.06 6.43
CA GLY A 106 -21.06 -7.24 5.01
C GLY A 106 -20.23 -6.46 4.01
N VAL A 107 -19.08 -5.87 4.42
CA VAL A 107 -18.13 -5.30 3.45
C VAL A 107 -17.46 -6.40 2.63
N ASP A 108 -16.99 -6.06 1.44
CA ASP A 108 -16.38 -7.02 0.53
C ASP A 108 -14.96 -7.37 0.94
N GLU A 109 -14.22 -6.40 1.46
CA GLU A 109 -12.82 -6.55 1.82
C GLU A 109 -12.49 -5.65 3.02
N SER A 110 -11.69 -6.16 3.95
CA SER A 110 -11.21 -5.40 5.11
C SER A 110 -9.72 -5.62 5.31
N TRP A 111 -9.01 -4.52 5.58
CA TRP A 111 -7.58 -4.48 5.85
C TRP A 111 -7.30 -3.93 7.25
N ALA A 112 -6.32 -4.53 7.92
CA ALA A 112 -5.74 -3.97 9.13
C ALA A 112 -4.31 -3.51 8.82
N VAL A 113 -4.04 -2.22 8.99
CA VAL A 113 -2.74 -1.58 8.75
C VAL A 113 -2.13 -1.23 10.08
N TYR A 114 -0.97 -1.80 10.41
CA TYR A 114 -0.29 -1.53 11.67
C TYR A 114 1.21 -1.74 11.58
N ASP A 115 1.92 -1.16 12.54
CA ASP A 115 3.35 -1.23 12.65
C ASP A 115 3.81 -2.45 13.46
N LYS A 116 4.92 -3.04 13.05
CA LYS A 116 5.62 -4.00 13.89
C LYS A 116 6.60 -3.26 14.80
N ASP A 117 6.06 -2.65 15.80
CA ASP A 117 6.82 -2.05 16.89
C ASP A 117 7.02 -3.03 18.06
N ASN A 118 7.17 -2.52 19.29
CA ASN A 118 7.31 -3.33 20.49
C ASN A 118 5.98 -3.74 21.12
N HIS A 119 4.85 -3.56 20.43
CA HIS A 119 3.56 -4.01 20.96
C HIS A 119 3.49 -5.54 21.05
N PRO A 120 2.86 -6.09 22.08
CA PRO A 120 2.59 -7.51 22.19
C PRO A 120 1.49 -7.94 21.21
N LYS A 121 1.31 -9.26 21.06
CA LYS A 121 0.16 -9.89 20.38
C LYS A 121 0.15 -9.78 18.85
N HIS A 122 1.31 -9.62 18.21
CA HIS A 122 1.40 -9.71 16.75
C HIS A 122 1.06 -11.10 16.22
N GLU A 123 1.42 -12.15 16.96
CA GLU A 123 1.10 -13.53 16.58
C GLU A 123 -0.41 -13.77 16.63
N GLU A 124 -1.04 -13.36 17.73
CA GLU A 124 -2.49 -13.48 17.89
C GLU A 124 -3.24 -12.63 16.87
N ALA A 125 -2.70 -11.46 16.50
CA ALA A 125 -3.27 -10.62 15.47
C ALA A 125 -3.30 -11.33 14.10
N LEU A 126 -2.20 -11.97 13.70
CA LEU A 126 -2.17 -12.72 12.44
C LEU A 126 -3.03 -13.98 12.50
N ALA A 127 -3.06 -14.68 13.63
CA ALA A 127 -3.96 -15.82 13.83
C ALA A 127 -5.42 -15.39 13.71
N GLU A 128 -5.79 -14.24 14.29
CA GLU A 128 -7.14 -13.68 14.20
C GLU A 128 -7.50 -13.26 12.77
N ALA A 129 -6.57 -12.61 12.05
CA ALA A 129 -6.76 -12.20 10.67
C ALA A 129 -7.04 -13.38 9.73
N ASN A 130 -6.40 -14.52 9.97
CA ASN A 130 -6.57 -15.73 9.14
C ASN A 130 -7.87 -16.49 9.43
N LYS A 131 -8.64 -16.15 10.45
CA LYS A 131 -9.94 -16.77 10.70
C LYS A 131 -10.94 -16.35 9.63
N ILE A 132 -11.54 -17.34 8.99
CA ILE A 132 -12.55 -17.13 7.94
C ILE A 132 -13.89 -16.72 8.56
N ILE A 133 -14.50 -15.68 8.00
CA ILE A 133 -15.87 -15.27 8.28
C ILE A 133 -16.60 -15.03 6.95
N ASN A 134 -17.72 -15.69 6.74
CA ASN A 134 -18.50 -15.60 5.49
C ASN A 134 -17.64 -15.85 4.22
N GLY A 135 -16.68 -16.80 4.29
CA GLY A 135 -15.78 -17.12 3.20
C GLY A 135 -14.63 -16.12 2.97
N LYS A 136 -14.53 -15.09 3.80
CA LYS A 136 -13.53 -14.01 3.69
C LYS A 136 -12.62 -13.99 4.93
N LYS A 137 -11.47 -13.34 4.83
CA LYS A 137 -10.56 -13.09 5.95
C LYS A 137 -10.10 -11.64 5.96
N VAL A 138 -9.60 -11.17 7.09
CA VAL A 138 -8.98 -9.84 7.17
C VAL A 138 -7.62 -9.89 6.48
N ASN A 139 -7.35 -8.93 5.62
CA ASN A 139 -6.03 -8.71 5.05
C ASN A 139 -5.19 -7.85 6.01
N VAL A 140 -3.90 -8.12 6.07
CA VAL A 140 -2.98 -7.39 6.94
C VAL A 140 -1.94 -6.67 6.09
N ALA A 141 -1.75 -5.38 6.35
CA ALA A 141 -0.66 -4.57 5.84
C ALA A 141 0.25 -4.16 7.02
N LEU A 142 1.40 -4.81 7.10
CA LEU A 142 2.36 -4.70 8.20
C LEU A 142 3.66 -4.07 7.70
N SER A 143 4.24 -3.17 8.49
CA SER A 143 5.60 -2.66 8.27
C SER A 143 6.48 -2.82 9.51
N SER A 144 7.70 -3.25 9.33
CA SER A 144 8.72 -3.34 10.37
C SER A 144 9.86 -2.35 10.06
N ARG A 145 10.20 -1.38 10.90
CA ARG A 145 9.63 -1.04 12.24
C ARG A 145 8.28 -0.34 12.18
N SER A 146 8.07 0.53 11.17
CA SER A 146 6.90 1.38 11.02
C SER A 146 6.59 1.64 9.54
N PHE A 147 5.47 2.28 9.30
CA PHE A 147 5.01 2.67 7.97
C PHE A 147 6.06 3.51 7.20
N GLU A 148 6.91 4.27 7.90
CA GLU A 148 8.01 5.02 7.31
C GLU A 148 9.01 4.13 6.57
N TYR A 149 9.13 2.84 6.93
CA TYR A 149 9.95 1.92 6.16
C TYR A 149 9.41 1.72 4.74
N TYR A 150 8.11 1.57 4.60
CA TYR A 150 7.48 1.53 3.28
C TYR A 150 7.70 2.82 2.49
N LEU A 151 7.59 3.99 3.15
CA LEU A 151 7.88 5.27 2.50
C LEU A 151 9.32 5.37 2.01
N LEU A 152 10.29 4.88 2.78
CA LEU A 152 11.70 4.88 2.43
C LEU A 152 11.97 4.10 1.13
N LEU A 153 11.26 3.00 0.90
CA LEU A 153 11.40 2.18 -0.30
C LEU A 153 11.01 2.90 -1.59
N HIS A 154 10.31 4.02 -1.54
CA HIS A 154 10.03 4.84 -2.71
C HIS A 154 11.28 5.60 -3.21
N PHE A 155 12.27 5.80 -2.35
CA PHE A 155 13.50 6.52 -2.68
C PHE A 155 14.62 5.58 -3.08
N GLU A 156 14.81 4.52 -2.32
CA GLU A 156 15.83 3.51 -2.59
C GLU A 156 15.40 2.12 -2.13
N TYR A 157 16.06 1.10 -2.66
CA TYR A 157 16.00 -0.23 -2.08
C TYR A 157 17.02 -0.33 -0.95
N ILE A 158 16.58 -0.71 0.23
CA ILE A 158 17.44 -0.93 1.39
C ILE A 158 16.94 -2.16 2.16
N TYR A 159 17.89 -3.06 2.48
CA TYR A 159 17.65 -4.19 3.39
C TYR A 159 18.42 -3.94 4.68
N TYR A 160 17.80 -3.20 5.59
CA TYR A 160 18.46 -2.80 6.84
C TYR A 160 17.47 -2.88 8.02
N CYS A 161 17.96 -3.48 9.13
CA CYS A 161 17.17 -3.63 10.35
C CYS A 161 17.26 -2.35 11.20
N PHE A 162 16.36 -1.41 10.96
CA PHE A 162 16.24 -0.26 11.86
C PHE A 162 15.67 -0.67 13.20
N ASN A 163 16.22 -0.13 14.28
CA ASN A 163 15.76 -0.42 15.63
C ASN A 163 14.58 0.46 16.06
N GLU A 164 14.53 1.69 15.54
CA GLU A 164 13.57 2.73 15.93
C GLU A 164 13.05 3.46 14.70
N THR A 165 11.86 4.03 14.83
CA THR A 165 11.31 4.95 13.82
C THR A 165 11.96 6.31 13.95
N GLU A 166 12.09 6.82 15.19
CA GLU A 166 12.74 8.10 15.51
C GLU A 166 13.84 7.93 16.56
N CYS A 167 14.89 8.72 16.41
CA CYS A 167 16.00 8.71 17.35
C CYS A 167 15.63 9.38 18.67
N GLY A 168 16.18 8.85 19.75
CA GLY A 168 16.20 9.53 21.05
C GLY A 168 14.85 9.66 21.73
N GLU A 169 13.91 8.87 21.33
CA GLU A 169 12.56 8.90 21.77
C GLU A 169 12.32 8.98 23.22
N ARG A 170 13.33 8.77 24.04
CA ARG A 170 12.89 8.35 25.36
C ARG A 170 13.63 8.99 26.49
N ILE A 171 14.03 10.19 26.27
CA ILE A 171 14.21 11.09 27.41
C ILE A 171 12.78 11.50 27.83
N ARG A 172 12.15 10.69 28.69
CA ARG A 172 10.80 10.92 29.20
C ARG A 172 10.57 12.38 29.53
N GLY A 173 9.57 12.99 28.88
CA GLY A 173 9.08 14.31 29.22
C GLY A 173 9.77 15.50 28.53
N LYS A 174 10.72 15.29 27.63
CA LYS A 174 11.30 16.36 26.83
C LYS A 174 10.91 16.21 25.36
N LYS A 175 10.35 17.28 24.79
CA LYS A 175 10.21 17.40 23.34
C LYS A 175 11.60 17.25 22.72
N HIS A 176 11.77 16.30 21.80
CA HIS A 176 13.01 16.11 21.10
C HIS A 176 13.35 17.31 20.25
N ILE A 177 14.53 17.86 20.48
CA ILE A 177 15.17 18.84 19.63
C ILE A 177 16.46 18.20 19.10
N PHE A 178 16.38 16.96 18.62
CA PHE A 178 17.54 16.36 17.98
C PHE A 178 17.38 16.52 16.49
N GLU A 179 18.24 17.30 15.90
CA GLU A 179 18.50 17.27 14.47
C GLU A 179 19.20 15.91 14.18
N CYS A 180 18.40 14.83 14.06
CA CYS A 180 18.92 13.52 13.69
C CYS A 180 19.69 13.64 12.39
N GLY A 181 20.89 13.10 12.36
CA GLY A 181 21.79 13.15 11.22
C GLY A 181 22.79 14.32 11.25
N THR A 182 22.66 15.28 12.13
CA THR A 182 23.58 16.42 12.21
C THR A 182 24.70 16.25 13.22
N GLY A 183 24.69 15.17 14.02
CA GLY A 183 25.74 14.94 15.04
C GLY A 183 25.76 15.94 16.18
N LYS A 184 24.69 16.72 16.36
CA LYS A 184 24.61 17.73 17.41
C LYS A 184 24.28 17.16 18.80
N ASN A 185 23.96 15.88 18.89
CA ASN A 185 23.84 15.20 20.19
C ASN A 185 25.13 14.43 20.48
N PRO A 186 26.01 14.93 21.38
CA PRO A 186 27.28 14.28 21.70
C PRO A 186 27.09 12.89 22.34
N GLU A 187 25.94 12.59 22.92
CA GLU A 187 25.65 11.30 23.55
C GLU A 187 25.13 10.24 22.55
N GLN A 188 24.70 10.68 21.36
CA GLN A 188 24.10 9.79 20.37
C GLN A 188 24.44 10.17 18.93
N ASP A 189 25.72 10.27 18.62
CA ASP A 189 26.19 10.46 17.23
C ASP A 189 25.97 9.20 16.41
N CYS A 190 24.68 8.84 16.17
CA CYS A 190 24.31 7.73 15.33
C CYS A 190 24.36 8.05 13.83
N ARG A 191 24.47 9.33 13.45
CA ARG A 191 24.44 9.79 12.05
C ARG A 191 23.27 9.21 11.25
N GLY A 192 22.10 9.12 11.85
CA GLY A 192 20.90 8.52 11.23
C GLY A 192 20.91 7.01 11.09
N ARG A 193 21.93 6.29 11.58
CA ARG A 193 22.05 4.85 11.34
C ARG A 193 21.09 3.96 12.12
N LEU A 194 20.48 4.46 13.20
CA LEU A 194 19.67 3.66 14.11
C LEU A 194 18.17 3.81 13.91
N CYS A 195 17.71 4.86 13.23
CA CYS A 195 16.31 5.12 13.03
C CYS A 195 15.96 5.51 11.59
N ILE A 196 14.75 5.18 11.17
CA ILE A 196 14.28 5.38 9.81
C ILE A 196 14.24 6.86 9.45
N ASN A 197 13.62 7.70 10.29
CA ASN A 197 13.50 9.13 10.05
C ASN A 197 14.85 9.86 10.02
N GLY A 198 15.77 9.48 10.91
CA GLY A 198 17.12 10.05 10.91
C GLY A 198 17.90 9.68 9.66
N TYR A 199 17.81 8.41 9.22
CA TYR A 199 18.42 7.96 7.98
C TYR A 199 17.87 8.72 6.77
N ALA A 200 16.55 8.79 6.64
CA ALA A 200 15.91 9.44 5.50
C ALA A 200 16.20 10.96 5.43
N ARG A 201 16.27 11.64 6.57
CA ARG A 201 16.71 13.06 6.62
C ARG A 201 18.16 13.21 6.18
N GLN A 202 19.04 12.33 6.63
CA GLN A 202 20.46 12.35 6.24
C GLN A 202 20.65 12.13 4.73
N GLN A 203 19.79 11.29 4.11
CA GLN A 203 19.79 11.09 2.68
C GLN A 203 19.05 12.18 1.90
N GLY A 204 18.40 13.12 2.58
CA GLY A 204 17.61 14.18 1.93
C GLY A 204 16.28 13.69 1.32
N TYR A 205 15.76 12.54 1.73
CA TYR A 205 14.52 11.98 1.19
C TYR A 205 13.28 12.69 1.70
N TRP A 206 13.29 13.14 2.95
CA TRP A 206 12.31 14.08 3.48
C TRP A 206 12.94 15.08 4.45
N LEU A 207 12.28 16.23 4.54
CA LEU A 207 12.74 17.32 5.38
C LEU A 207 12.46 17.03 6.86
N GLU A 208 13.02 17.86 7.74
CA GLU A 208 12.86 17.78 9.19
C GLU A 208 11.39 17.74 9.65
N THR A 209 10.51 18.35 8.86
CA THR A 209 9.08 18.46 9.13
C THR A 209 8.23 17.63 8.19
N LYS A 210 8.52 16.32 8.05
CA LYS A 210 7.55 15.44 7.41
C LYS A 210 6.24 15.47 8.20
N THR A 211 5.22 16.06 7.62
CA THR A 211 3.86 16.01 8.18
C THR A 211 3.10 14.82 7.61
N SER A 212 2.05 14.41 8.30
CA SER A 212 1.20 13.31 7.81
C SER A 212 0.55 13.66 6.47
N GLU A 213 0.18 14.92 6.26
CA GLU A 213 -0.42 15.44 5.03
C GLU A 213 0.56 15.44 3.85
N SER A 214 1.85 15.56 4.11
CA SER A 214 2.89 15.56 3.07
C SER A 214 3.28 14.17 2.59
N THR A 215 2.82 13.11 3.24
CA THR A 215 3.33 11.74 3.05
C THR A 215 3.06 11.21 1.64
N PHE A 216 1.82 11.26 1.17
CA PHE A 216 1.50 10.79 -0.19
C PHE A 216 2.07 11.71 -1.29
N PRO A 217 1.92 13.04 -1.23
CA PRO A 217 2.58 13.95 -2.18
C PRO A 217 4.08 13.72 -2.33
N LEU A 218 4.78 13.35 -1.26
CA LEU A 218 6.21 13.06 -1.25
C LEU A 218 6.60 11.86 -2.14
N VAL A 219 5.72 10.87 -2.24
CA VAL A 219 6.03 9.59 -2.89
C VAL A 219 5.18 9.28 -4.13
N LYS A 220 4.15 10.05 -4.44
CA LYS A 220 3.19 9.77 -5.52
C LYS A 220 3.84 9.47 -6.87
N ASP A 221 4.88 10.20 -7.24
CA ASP A 221 5.60 10.02 -8.50
C ASP A 221 6.57 8.82 -8.50
N LYS A 222 6.78 8.21 -7.34
CA LYS A 222 7.69 7.07 -7.13
C LYS A 222 6.92 5.81 -6.70
N LEU A 223 5.60 5.81 -6.82
CA LEU A 223 4.76 4.75 -6.25
C LEU A 223 5.13 3.36 -6.77
N ILE A 224 5.37 3.22 -8.08
CA ILE A 224 5.78 1.94 -8.67
C ILE A 224 7.14 1.49 -8.13
N LYS A 225 8.10 2.41 -7.99
CA LYS A 225 9.41 2.11 -7.38
C LYS A 225 9.26 1.59 -5.95
N GLY A 226 8.42 2.25 -5.13
CA GLY A 226 8.12 1.80 -3.77
C GLY A 226 7.51 0.40 -3.72
N MET A 227 6.54 0.12 -4.58
CA MET A 227 5.91 -1.20 -4.69
C MET A 227 6.92 -2.28 -5.10
N VAL A 228 7.74 -2.01 -6.11
CA VAL A 228 8.76 -2.96 -6.60
C VAL A 228 9.83 -3.22 -5.53
N ASN A 229 10.28 -2.18 -4.83
CA ASN A 229 11.26 -2.33 -3.75
C ASN A 229 10.67 -3.10 -2.55
N ALA A 230 9.40 -2.90 -2.22
CA ALA A 230 8.73 -3.68 -1.17
C ALA A 230 8.57 -5.16 -1.57
N CYS A 231 8.23 -5.43 -2.83
CA CYS A 231 8.20 -6.79 -3.38
C CYS A 231 9.57 -7.45 -3.28
N ARG A 232 10.65 -6.75 -3.68
CA ARG A 232 12.03 -7.22 -3.54
C ARG A 232 12.40 -7.49 -2.09
N LEU A 233 12.03 -6.59 -1.18
CA LEU A 233 12.29 -6.75 0.26
C LEU A 233 11.67 -8.03 0.81
N ARG A 234 10.42 -8.33 0.44
CA ARG A 234 9.75 -9.58 0.84
C ARG A 234 10.47 -10.80 0.29
N ALA A 235 10.79 -10.80 -1.01
CA ALA A 235 11.49 -11.91 -1.65
C ALA A 235 12.86 -12.17 -0.99
N GLU A 236 13.61 -11.12 -0.70
CA GLU A 236 14.89 -11.24 0.01
C GLU A 236 14.70 -11.70 1.46
N SER A 237 13.67 -11.22 2.15
CA SER A 237 13.34 -11.69 3.50
C SER A 237 12.96 -13.18 3.49
N ASP A 238 12.13 -13.62 2.52
CA ASP A 238 11.72 -15.02 2.37
C ASP A 238 12.94 -15.93 2.09
N SER A 239 13.94 -15.44 1.36
CA SER A 239 15.18 -16.21 1.10
C SER A 239 16.10 -16.34 2.30
N LYS A 240 15.99 -15.43 3.27
CA LYS A 240 16.88 -15.36 4.45
C LYS A 240 16.32 -16.03 5.69
N THR A 241 15.00 -16.19 5.81
CA THR A 241 14.38 -16.72 7.02
C THR A 241 13.01 -17.32 6.76
N ASP A 242 12.72 -18.42 7.47
CA ASP A 242 11.40 -19.04 7.53
C ASP A 242 10.55 -18.46 8.69
N GLU A 243 11.05 -17.46 9.39
CA GLU A 243 10.28 -16.84 10.48
C GLU A 243 8.98 -16.22 9.98
N PRO A 244 7.92 -16.27 10.80
CA PRO A 244 6.66 -15.62 10.46
C PRO A 244 6.85 -14.10 10.30
N ILE A 245 6.04 -13.49 9.43
CA ILE A 245 6.21 -12.08 9.04
C ILE A 245 6.26 -11.11 10.22
N TYR A 246 5.56 -11.39 11.30
CA TYR A 246 5.56 -10.55 12.51
C TYR A 246 6.87 -10.57 13.29
N LYS A 247 7.80 -11.48 12.99
CA LYS A 247 9.15 -11.52 13.58
C LYS A 247 10.21 -10.87 12.70
N ARG A 248 9.92 -10.68 11.43
CA ARG A 248 10.88 -10.18 10.45
C ARG A 248 11.17 -8.70 10.61
N ASN A 249 12.42 -8.33 10.48
CA ASN A 249 12.90 -6.97 10.38
C ASN A 249 14.18 -6.95 9.53
N PRO A 250 14.19 -6.31 8.36
CA PRO A 250 13.11 -5.49 7.81
C PRO A 250 12.00 -6.31 7.12
N TYR A 251 10.80 -5.73 7.07
CA TYR A 251 9.67 -6.31 6.34
C TYR A 251 8.57 -5.27 6.08
N THR A 252 7.93 -5.32 4.93
CA THR A 252 6.66 -4.66 4.67
C THR A 252 5.87 -5.36 3.59
N ASN A 253 4.55 -5.32 3.68
CA ASN A 253 3.62 -5.76 2.65
C ASN A 253 2.51 -4.73 2.38
N VAL A 254 2.74 -3.48 2.74
CA VAL A 254 1.83 -2.34 2.47
C VAL A 254 1.59 -2.17 0.98
N ASP A 255 2.57 -2.47 0.14
CA ASP A 255 2.44 -2.42 -1.32
C ASP A 255 1.35 -3.34 -1.87
N LEU A 256 0.99 -4.42 -1.16
CA LEU A 256 -0.13 -5.28 -1.55
C LEU A 256 -1.47 -4.53 -1.44
N LEU A 257 -1.66 -3.77 -0.35
CA LEU A 257 -2.83 -2.90 -0.22
C LEU A 257 -2.80 -1.77 -1.26
N VAL A 258 -1.66 -1.10 -1.42
CA VAL A 258 -1.50 -0.06 -2.44
C VAL A 258 -1.82 -0.61 -3.82
N GLY A 259 -1.26 -1.77 -4.18
CA GLY A 259 -1.51 -2.44 -5.44
C GLY A 259 -2.99 -2.77 -5.66
N ARG A 260 -3.65 -3.27 -4.59
CA ARG A 260 -5.09 -3.54 -4.60
C ARG A 260 -5.91 -2.29 -4.90
N LEU A 261 -5.55 -1.15 -4.30
CA LEU A 261 -6.26 0.11 -4.48
C LEU A 261 -6.04 0.75 -5.86
N ILE A 262 -4.90 0.54 -6.49
CA ILE A 262 -4.58 1.11 -7.81
C ILE A 262 -4.69 0.09 -8.96
N GLY A 263 -5.17 -1.11 -8.67
CA GLY A 263 -5.33 -2.17 -9.66
C GLY A 263 -4.00 -2.70 -10.22
N LYS A 264 -2.94 -2.74 -9.39
CA LYS A 264 -1.61 -3.25 -9.79
C LYS A 264 -1.08 -4.21 -8.73
N GLU A 265 -0.61 -5.36 -9.17
CA GLU A 265 -0.03 -6.38 -8.30
C GLU A 265 1.45 -6.54 -8.62
N THR A 266 2.30 -6.56 -7.58
CA THR A 266 3.73 -6.84 -7.74
C THR A 266 4.00 -8.32 -7.51
N ILE A 267 4.62 -8.97 -8.50
CA ILE A 267 4.96 -10.39 -8.45
C ILE A 267 6.48 -10.52 -8.27
N SER A 268 6.88 -11.16 -7.18
CA SER A 268 8.25 -11.62 -7.03
C SER A 268 8.47 -12.86 -7.90
N TYR A 269 9.48 -12.82 -8.76
CA TYR A 269 9.82 -13.96 -9.58
C TYR A 269 11.28 -14.36 -9.33
N SER A 270 11.50 -15.39 -8.63
CA SER A 270 12.77 -16.11 -8.64
C SER A 270 12.72 -17.29 -9.61
N HIS A 271 11.52 -17.71 -9.98
CA HIS A 271 11.24 -18.88 -10.82
C HIS A 271 9.96 -18.66 -11.64
N ALA A 272 9.60 -19.61 -12.50
CA ALA A 272 8.32 -19.61 -13.18
C ALA A 272 7.16 -19.68 -12.16
N PHE A 273 6.15 -18.84 -12.35
CA PHE A 273 4.94 -18.86 -11.56
C PHE A 273 3.71 -19.07 -12.44
N GLU A 274 2.63 -19.60 -11.85
CA GLU A 274 1.37 -19.78 -12.52
C GLU A 274 0.40 -18.65 -12.17
N TYR A 275 -0.23 -18.08 -13.19
CA TYR A 275 -1.28 -17.09 -13.04
C TYR A 275 -2.62 -17.70 -13.48
N LYS A 276 -3.59 -17.83 -12.54
CA LYS A 276 -4.88 -18.54 -12.76
C LYS A 276 -6.09 -17.66 -12.43
N GLU A 277 -6.04 -16.37 -12.75
CA GLU A 277 -7.12 -15.45 -12.47
C GLU A 277 -7.67 -14.81 -13.74
N HIS A 278 -8.84 -14.23 -13.67
CA HIS A 278 -9.50 -13.52 -14.78
C HIS A 278 -9.63 -14.34 -16.07
N GLY A 279 -9.82 -15.68 -15.93
CA GLY A 279 -9.93 -16.59 -17.08
C GLY A 279 -8.60 -16.95 -17.74
N ALA A 280 -7.49 -16.40 -17.28
CA ALA A 280 -6.14 -16.78 -17.69
C ALA A 280 -5.66 -18.00 -16.91
N ASN A 281 -4.87 -18.86 -17.56
CA ASN A 281 -4.11 -19.92 -16.92
C ASN A 281 -2.77 -19.99 -17.65
N TRP A 282 -1.79 -19.25 -17.12
CA TRP A 282 -0.50 -19.07 -17.75
C TRP A 282 0.62 -19.47 -16.80
N SER A 283 1.67 -20.10 -17.34
CA SER A 283 2.98 -20.14 -16.70
C SER A 283 3.80 -18.97 -17.21
N ILE A 284 4.31 -18.15 -16.33
CA ILE A 284 5.05 -16.93 -16.65
C ILE A 284 6.44 -17.04 -16.04
N GLN A 285 7.46 -16.75 -16.85
CA GLN A 285 8.84 -16.69 -16.40
C GLN A 285 9.56 -15.51 -17.04
N LEU A 286 10.26 -14.74 -16.23
CA LEU A 286 11.16 -13.70 -16.72
C LEU A 286 12.60 -14.18 -16.56
N GLY A 287 13.22 -14.51 -17.68
CA GLY A 287 14.60 -14.96 -17.78
C GLY A 287 15.56 -13.84 -18.22
N GLU A 288 16.79 -14.24 -18.52
CA GLU A 288 17.80 -13.33 -19.04
C GLU A 288 17.46 -12.84 -20.45
N ASP A 289 16.87 -13.71 -21.27
CA ASP A 289 16.53 -13.45 -22.66
C ASP A 289 15.19 -12.73 -22.84
N GLY A 290 14.36 -12.69 -21.80
CA GLY A 290 13.06 -12.04 -21.87
C GLY A 290 11.96 -12.71 -21.07
N LEU A 291 10.72 -12.33 -21.39
CA LEU A 291 9.50 -12.84 -20.79
C LEU A 291 9.01 -14.07 -21.57
N THR A 292 8.95 -15.20 -20.89
CA THR A 292 8.39 -16.46 -21.42
C THR A 292 6.99 -16.65 -20.86
N ILE A 293 6.02 -16.98 -21.73
CA ILE A 293 4.63 -17.23 -21.36
C ILE A 293 4.18 -18.52 -22.00
N THR A 294 3.67 -19.44 -21.18
CA THR A 294 3.04 -20.69 -21.65
C THR A 294 1.54 -20.62 -21.40
N ASN A 295 0.76 -20.92 -22.40
CA ASN A 295 -0.70 -21.05 -22.30
C ASN A 295 -1.06 -22.44 -21.74
N ASN A 296 -1.52 -22.50 -20.51
CA ASN A 296 -1.95 -23.74 -19.87
C ASN A 296 -3.47 -24.00 -20.04
N ASN A 297 -4.18 -23.13 -20.76
CA ASN A 297 -5.57 -23.35 -21.11
C ASN A 297 -5.70 -24.44 -22.21
N ASP A 298 -6.87 -25.00 -22.35
CA ASP A 298 -7.27 -25.90 -23.44
C ASP A 298 -7.75 -25.16 -24.71
N LYS A 299 -7.75 -23.82 -24.68
CA LYS A 299 -8.15 -22.91 -25.75
C LYS A 299 -7.01 -21.98 -26.15
N ASN A 300 -7.11 -21.45 -27.36
CA ASN A 300 -6.20 -20.40 -27.82
C ASN A 300 -6.30 -19.17 -26.91
N GLU A 301 -5.15 -18.66 -26.53
CA GLU A 301 -5.03 -17.37 -25.83
C GLU A 301 -4.72 -16.26 -26.84
N ILE A 302 -5.31 -15.09 -26.65
CA ILE A 302 -5.12 -13.94 -27.52
C ILE A 302 -4.59 -12.80 -26.70
N PHE A 303 -3.40 -12.36 -27.02
CA PHE A 303 -2.78 -11.20 -26.39
C PHE A 303 -2.89 -9.99 -27.31
N GLU A 304 -3.70 -9.03 -26.92
CA GLU A 304 -3.87 -7.78 -27.66
C GLU A 304 -2.57 -6.99 -27.74
N LYS A 305 -2.45 -6.13 -28.74
CA LYS A 305 -1.33 -5.20 -28.89
C LYS A 305 -1.12 -4.39 -27.61
N GLY A 306 0.13 -4.27 -27.15
CA GLY A 306 0.49 -3.49 -25.98
C GLY A 306 0.04 -4.10 -24.65
N LYS A 307 -0.24 -5.41 -24.61
CA LYS A 307 -0.53 -6.13 -23.38
C LYS A 307 0.70 -6.27 -22.49
N PHE A 308 1.88 -6.36 -23.08
CA PHE A 308 3.16 -6.51 -22.41
C PHE A 308 3.99 -5.25 -22.62
N ILE A 309 4.34 -4.57 -21.54
CA ILE A 309 5.02 -3.26 -21.57
C ILE A 309 6.19 -3.28 -20.61
N VAL A 310 7.38 -2.94 -21.07
CA VAL A 310 8.49 -2.57 -20.20
C VAL A 310 8.23 -1.14 -19.73
N TYR A 311 8.20 -0.94 -18.42
CA TYR A 311 8.06 0.36 -17.77
C TYR A 311 9.32 0.69 -16.99
N ASP A 312 9.94 1.83 -17.31
CA ASP A 312 11.04 2.40 -16.56
C ASP A 312 10.49 3.49 -15.61
N TRP A 313 10.65 3.30 -14.31
CA TRP A 313 10.08 4.24 -13.33
C TRP A 313 10.94 5.47 -13.06
N GLU A 314 12.23 5.46 -13.43
CA GLU A 314 13.08 6.65 -13.33
C GLU A 314 12.89 7.57 -14.55
N GLU A 315 12.95 7.01 -15.74
CA GLU A 315 12.75 7.76 -16.98
C GLU A 315 11.27 7.98 -17.32
N LYS A 316 10.35 7.28 -16.64
CA LYS A 316 8.90 7.27 -16.92
C LYS A 316 8.58 6.88 -18.37
N THR A 317 9.44 6.08 -18.96
CA THR A 317 9.29 5.60 -20.33
C THR A 317 8.54 4.27 -20.38
N LYS A 318 7.93 4.00 -21.53
CA LYS A 318 7.20 2.75 -21.78
C LYS A 318 7.60 2.19 -23.14
N GLN A 319 7.96 0.92 -23.15
CA GLN A 319 8.27 0.19 -24.40
C GLN A 319 7.34 -1.02 -24.52
N GLN A 320 6.59 -1.12 -25.61
CA GLN A 320 5.75 -2.28 -25.89
C GLN A 320 6.61 -3.47 -26.31
N LEU A 321 6.38 -4.64 -25.72
CA LEU A 321 7.04 -5.89 -26.14
C LEU A 321 6.28 -6.57 -27.28
N ASN A 322 4.95 -6.39 -27.36
CA ASN A 322 4.15 -6.91 -28.46
C ASN A 322 3.49 -5.77 -29.23
N ASN A 323 3.99 -5.51 -30.42
CA ASN A 323 3.47 -4.47 -31.34
C ASN A 323 2.26 -4.96 -32.16
N ASN A 324 2.02 -6.27 -32.17
CA ASN A 324 0.91 -6.90 -32.85
C ASN A 324 0.12 -7.78 -31.89
N ARG A 325 -1.07 -8.17 -32.30
CA ARG A 325 -1.86 -9.20 -31.63
C ARG A 325 -1.12 -10.54 -31.73
N LEU A 326 -1.00 -11.25 -30.63
CA LEU A 326 -0.35 -12.55 -30.56
C LEU A 326 -1.38 -13.64 -30.27
N TRP A 327 -1.21 -14.77 -30.93
CA TRP A 327 -2.03 -15.98 -30.77
C TRP A 327 -1.16 -17.07 -30.17
N LEU A 328 -1.59 -17.59 -29.03
CA LEU A 328 -0.87 -18.65 -28.34
C LEU A 328 -1.78 -19.87 -28.20
N GLN A 329 -1.46 -20.92 -28.94
CA GLN A 329 -2.20 -22.18 -28.89
C GLN A 329 -2.08 -22.84 -27.50
N PRO A 330 -2.99 -23.75 -27.16
CA PRO A 330 -2.90 -24.56 -25.94
C PRO A 330 -1.53 -25.23 -25.80
N GLN A 331 -0.98 -25.22 -24.59
CA GLN A 331 0.30 -25.83 -24.24
C GLN A 331 1.51 -25.32 -25.04
N LYS A 332 1.37 -24.19 -25.73
CA LYS A 332 2.48 -23.53 -26.40
C LYS A 332 3.06 -22.39 -25.59
N THR A 333 4.32 -22.13 -25.87
CA THR A 333 5.13 -21.11 -25.21
C THR A 333 5.55 -20.06 -26.21
N ILE A 334 5.54 -18.80 -25.78
CA ILE A 334 6.12 -17.66 -26.53
C ILE A 334 7.21 -17.01 -25.68
N LEU A 335 8.27 -16.60 -26.33
CA LEU A 335 9.30 -15.72 -25.76
C LEU A 335 9.12 -14.31 -26.32
N LEU A 336 9.01 -13.33 -25.45
CA LEU A 336 9.03 -11.91 -25.76
C LEU A 336 10.41 -11.36 -25.35
N PRO A 337 11.32 -11.15 -26.32
CA PRO A 337 12.68 -10.74 -26.00
C PRO A 337 12.72 -9.39 -25.31
N CYS A 338 13.37 -9.29 -24.15
CA CYS A 338 13.64 -8.05 -23.45
C CYS A 338 14.80 -8.21 -22.47
N LYS A 339 15.51 -7.12 -22.23
CA LYS A 339 16.50 -7.03 -21.16
C LYS A 339 16.06 -5.90 -20.23
N LEU A 340 15.88 -6.20 -18.97
CA LEU A 340 15.48 -5.22 -17.98
C LEU A 340 16.69 -4.66 -17.25
N SER A 341 16.71 -3.35 -17.04
CA SER A 341 17.58 -2.68 -16.08
C SER A 341 17.02 -2.77 -14.66
N SER A 342 17.80 -2.31 -13.68
CA SER A 342 17.36 -2.26 -12.28
C SER A 342 16.22 -1.28 -12.00
N THR A 343 15.93 -0.38 -12.95
CA THR A 343 14.85 0.63 -12.88
C THR A 343 13.61 0.22 -13.67
N GLN A 344 13.56 -1.00 -14.17
CA GLN A 344 12.52 -1.45 -15.07
C GLN A 344 11.73 -2.65 -14.52
N CYS A 345 10.47 -2.72 -14.89
CA CYS A 345 9.62 -3.89 -14.71
C CYS A 345 8.81 -4.17 -15.98
N ILE A 346 8.35 -5.42 -16.13
CA ILE A 346 7.33 -5.74 -17.11
C ILE A 346 5.96 -5.52 -16.49
N SER A 347 5.12 -4.77 -17.18
CA SER A 347 3.72 -4.58 -16.86
C SER A 347 2.89 -5.45 -17.80
N ILE A 348 2.07 -6.33 -17.26
CA ILE A 348 1.15 -7.20 -18.00
C ILE A 348 -0.27 -6.79 -17.67
N LYS A 349 -1.03 -6.37 -18.69
CA LYS A 349 -2.46 -6.06 -18.51
C LYS A 349 -3.27 -7.37 -18.53
N VAL A 350 -3.80 -7.80 -17.39
CA VAL A 350 -4.49 -9.10 -17.26
C VAL A 350 -6.00 -9.01 -17.36
N ALA A 351 -6.60 -7.89 -16.98
CA ALA A 351 -8.03 -7.64 -17.12
C ALA A 351 -8.31 -6.41 -18.00
N PRO A 352 -9.46 -6.32 -18.66
CA PRO A 352 -9.79 -5.21 -19.56
C PRO A 352 -9.72 -3.84 -18.91
N GLU A 353 -10.14 -3.72 -17.65
CA GLU A 353 -10.30 -2.44 -16.98
C GLU A 353 -9.39 -2.28 -15.75
N LYS A 354 -9.13 -3.34 -15.00
CA LYS A 354 -8.38 -3.27 -13.74
C LYS A 354 -7.61 -4.57 -13.52
N GLY A 355 -6.35 -4.53 -13.69
CA GLY A 355 -5.48 -5.66 -13.38
C GLY A 355 -4.20 -5.59 -14.16
N ILE A 356 -3.16 -5.14 -13.49
CA ILE A 356 -1.81 -5.04 -14.04
C ILE A 356 -0.90 -5.84 -13.13
N LEU A 357 -0.25 -6.85 -13.69
CA LEU A 357 0.87 -7.51 -13.02
C LEU A 357 2.15 -6.73 -13.28
N LEU A 358 2.90 -6.45 -12.25
CA LEU A 358 4.22 -5.84 -12.32
C LEU A 358 5.27 -6.89 -11.99
N LEU A 359 6.12 -7.20 -12.96
CA LEU A 359 7.21 -8.17 -12.84
C LEU A 359 8.55 -7.43 -12.84
N PRO A 360 9.09 -7.08 -11.68
CA PRO A 360 10.42 -6.50 -11.58
C PRO A 360 11.48 -7.59 -11.73
N LYS A 361 12.64 -7.22 -12.29
CA LYS A 361 13.85 -8.07 -12.24
C LYS A 361 14.74 -7.61 -11.09
N PHE A 362 15.01 -8.49 -10.16
CA PHE A 362 16.03 -8.26 -9.14
C PHE A 362 16.81 -9.55 -8.85
N THR A 363 18.08 -9.37 -8.56
CA THR A 363 18.93 -10.45 -8.06
C THR A 363 18.80 -10.47 -6.54
N ILE A 364 18.45 -11.62 -5.98
CA ILE A 364 18.38 -11.87 -4.54
C ILE A 364 19.69 -12.48 -4.09
#